data_e5ed0ee726193033313aa77462317729
#
_entry.id   e5ed0ee726193033313aa77462317729
#
_cell.length_a   1.000
_cell.length_b   1.000
_cell.length_c   1.000
_cell.angle_alpha   90.00
_cell.angle_beta   90.00
_cell.angle_gamma   90.00
#
_symmetry.space_group_name_H-M   'P 1'
#
loop_
_entity.id
_entity.type
_entity.pdbx_description
1 polymer ?
#
loop_
_entity_poly.entity_id
_entity_poly.type
_entity_poly.pdbx_seq_one_letter_code
_entity_poly.pdbx_strand_id
1 'polypeptide(L)'
;MLFEYIKEIYNLLEETILLSLSYFVNANKRIHILYLLTSMLLAFYVYKKSSIKSSFIKYLFPKKIWLSKSAFVDYSLFFFNSLIKIVLIGPYIIFGFYIAFYTDEFLTVTFGFPKESLGITQTLVLYTIALTILNDLFSYLIHLCMHKLPFLWEFHKIHHSATFLNPLTQYRIHPFELIINNIRSILIFGIVTGIFDYFSAHQIDKLVFLGVNVFHFIFLLLGANLRHSHVKLKYPKFLEYILISPFQHQIHHSNNPKYFGKNMGSKFALWDWMLGTLVLSKSVGRISFGVDKDTSKFDSLLKNLLSPFKTFFYFVKRNLK
;
A
#
# COMPACT_ATOMS: atom_id res chain seq x y z
N MET A 1 -0.92 -22.14 -34.07
CA MET A 1 -1.76 -21.00 -33.67
C MET A 1 -2.57 -21.28 -32.39
N LEU A 2 -3.65 -22.14 -32.37
CA LEU A 2 -4.44 -22.39 -31.15
C LEU A 2 -3.59 -22.97 -30.01
N PHE A 3 -2.70 -23.92 -30.29
CA PHE A 3 -1.81 -24.52 -29.29
C PHE A 3 -0.81 -23.50 -28.71
N GLU A 4 -0.31 -22.57 -29.50
CA GLU A 4 0.56 -21.48 -29.05
C GLU A 4 -0.20 -20.52 -28.13
N TYR A 5 -1.43 -20.11 -28.47
CA TYR A 5 -2.26 -19.29 -27.59
C TYR A 5 -2.58 -19.99 -26.26
N ILE A 6 -2.87 -21.29 -26.28
CA ILE A 6 -3.09 -22.07 -25.05
C ILE A 6 -1.82 -22.07 -24.19
N LYS A 7 -0.65 -22.25 -24.81
CA LYS A 7 0.63 -22.25 -24.11
C LYS A 7 0.94 -20.87 -23.52
N GLU A 8 0.68 -19.78 -24.23
CA GLU A 8 0.85 -18.40 -23.72
C GLU A 8 -0.07 -18.13 -22.51
N ILE A 9 -1.34 -18.52 -22.59
CA ILE A 9 -2.28 -18.39 -21.47
C ILE A 9 -1.79 -19.19 -20.25
N TYR A 10 -1.34 -20.44 -20.48
CA TYR A 10 -0.80 -21.28 -19.42
C TYR A 10 0.42 -20.63 -18.75
N ASN A 11 1.39 -20.15 -19.53
CA ASN A 11 2.58 -19.47 -19.02
C ASN A 11 2.20 -18.23 -18.21
N LEU A 12 1.26 -17.42 -18.69
CA LEU A 12 0.79 -16.22 -18.00
C LEU A 12 0.11 -16.56 -16.67
N LEU A 13 -0.68 -17.64 -16.60
CA LEU A 13 -1.28 -18.11 -15.35
C LEU A 13 -0.22 -18.63 -14.38
N GLU A 14 0.75 -19.38 -14.85
CA GLU A 14 1.88 -19.87 -14.06
C GLU A 14 2.68 -18.70 -13.48
N GLU A 15 3.07 -17.72 -14.28
CA GLU A 15 3.77 -16.51 -13.84
C GLU A 15 2.95 -15.74 -12.79
N THR A 16 1.64 -15.64 -12.98
CA THR A 16 0.72 -14.99 -12.03
C THR A 16 0.72 -15.68 -10.67
N ILE A 17 0.66 -17.01 -10.66
CA ILE A 17 0.71 -17.80 -9.44
C ILE A 17 2.08 -17.67 -8.78
N LEU A 18 3.17 -17.83 -9.54
CA LEU A 18 4.53 -17.70 -9.04
C LEU A 18 4.80 -16.31 -8.46
N LEU A 19 4.36 -15.25 -9.14
CA LEU A 19 4.44 -13.88 -8.61
C LEU A 19 3.68 -13.74 -7.29
N SER A 20 2.47 -14.29 -7.21
CA SER A 20 1.66 -14.23 -5.98
C SER A 20 2.32 -14.99 -4.82
N LEU A 21 2.85 -16.19 -5.10
CA LEU A 21 3.56 -16.99 -4.09
C LEU A 21 4.89 -16.35 -3.67
N SER A 22 5.57 -15.67 -4.59
CA SER A 22 6.82 -14.94 -4.27
C SER A 22 6.65 -13.89 -3.17
N TYR A 23 5.43 -13.41 -2.92
CA TYR A 23 5.16 -12.42 -1.89
C TYR A 23 5.47 -12.91 -0.47
N PHE A 24 5.46 -14.22 -0.24
CA PHE A 24 5.79 -14.81 1.04
C PHE A 24 7.30 -14.91 1.29
N VAL A 25 8.10 -14.89 0.22
CA VAL A 25 9.58 -15.01 0.29
C VAL A 25 10.32 -13.74 -0.14
N ASN A 26 9.64 -12.78 -0.76
CA ASN A 26 10.21 -11.50 -1.18
C ASN A 26 10.06 -10.46 -0.07
N ALA A 27 11.16 -10.06 0.52
CA ALA A 27 11.19 -9.11 1.64
C ALA A 27 10.66 -7.69 1.28
N ASN A 28 10.53 -7.35 -0.01
CA ASN A 28 9.86 -6.12 -0.43
C ASN A 28 8.32 -6.20 -0.31
N LYS A 29 7.77 -7.36 0.01
CA LYS A 29 6.32 -7.58 0.14
C LYS A 29 5.91 -7.67 1.59
N ARG A 30 4.80 -7.00 1.93
CA ARG A 30 4.33 -6.93 3.32
C ARG A 30 3.99 -8.28 3.94
N ILE A 31 3.56 -9.27 3.14
CA ILE A 31 3.25 -10.64 3.61
C ILE A 31 4.46 -11.59 3.58
N HIS A 32 5.69 -11.06 3.49
CA HIS A 32 6.89 -11.87 3.67
C HIS A 32 6.87 -12.58 5.03
N ILE A 33 7.34 -13.82 5.07
CA ILE A 33 7.25 -14.70 6.24
C ILE A 33 7.78 -14.05 7.52
N LEU A 34 8.89 -13.30 7.45
CA LEU A 34 9.46 -12.61 8.60
C LEU A 34 8.49 -11.58 9.21
N TYR A 35 7.81 -10.79 8.35
CA TYR A 35 6.84 -9.78 8.82
C TYR A 35 5.55 -10.40 9.32
N LEU A 36 5.16 -11.57 8.80
CA LEU A 36 4.04 -12.34 9.34
C LEU A 36 4.38 -12.89 10.72
N LEU A 37 5.60 -13.41 10.92
CA LEU A 37 6.08 -13.91 12.21
C LEU A 37 6.14 -12.79 13.26
N THR A 38 6.72 -11.63 12.93
CA THR A 38 6.73 -10.49 13.87
C THR A 38 5.32 -9.97 14.16
N SER A 39 4.44 -9.93 13.16
CA SER A 39 3.03 -9.58 13.37
C SER A 39 2.31 -10.58 14.27
N MET A 40 2.62 -11.87 14.16
CA MET A 40 2.08 -12.91 15.04
C MET A 40 2.55 -12.72 16.49
N LEU A 41 3.82 -12.39 16.71
CA LEU A 41 4.35 -12.08 18.04
C LEU A 41 3.67 -10.85 18.65
N LEU A 42 3.50 -9.78 17.86
CA LEU A 42 2.80 -8.59 18.29
C LEU A 42 1.30 -8.85 18.55
N ALA A 43 0.66 -9.72 17.75
CA ALA A 43 -0.70 -10.16 17.99
C ALA A 43 -0.82 -10.98 19.28
N PHE A 44 0.18 -11.81 19.59
CA PHE A 44 0.24 -12.55 20.85
C PHE A 44 0.36 -11.61 22.06
N TYR A 45 1.18 -10.56 21.95
CA TYR A 45 1.26 -9.52 22.98
C TYR A 45 -0.11 -8.84 23.22
N VAL A 46 -0.83 -8.46 22.14
CA VAL A 46 -2.17 -7.87 22.26
C VAL A 46 -3.16 -8.86 22.87
N TYR A 47 -3.12 -10.12 22.44
CA TYR A 47 -3.96 -11.20 22.96
C TYR A 47 -3.75 -11.40 24.48
N LYS A 48 -2.50 -11.46 24.95
CA LYS A 48 -2.18 -11.60 26.38
C LYS A 48 -2.67 -10.44 27.25
N LYS A 49 -2.76 -9.23 26.67
CA LYS A 49 -3.30 -8.04 27.35
C LYS A 49 -4.82 -7.92 27.25
N SER A 50 -5.48 -8.79 26.51
CA SER A 50 -6.92 -8.79 26.34
C SER A 50 -7.61 -9.76 27.31
N SER A 51 -8.91 -9.57 27.53
CA SER A 51 -9.77 -10.48 28.33
C SER A 51 -10.30 -11.66 27.50
N ILE A 52 -9.72 -11.96 26.35
CA ILE A 52 -10.20 -12.99 25.41
C ILE A 52 -9.92 -14.38 25.97
N LYS A 53 -11.00 -15.19 26.13
CA LYS A 53 -10.94 -16.53 26.73
C LYS A 53 -10.65 -17.65 25.69
N SER A 54 -10.76 -17.38 24.38
CA SER A 54 -10.46 -18.39 23.34
C SER A 54 -8.95 -18.64 23.25
N SER A 55 -8.53 -19.78 22.68
CA SER A 55 -7.10 -20.03 22.42
C SER A 55 -6.54 -18.98 21.45
N PHE A 56 -5.24 -18.74 21.51
CA PHE A 56 -4.54 -17.79 20.63
C PHE A 56 -4.75 -18.10 19.14
N ILE A 57 -4.72 -19.37 18.76
CA ILE A 57 -4.94 -19.79 17.36
C ILE A 57 -6.36 -19.43 16.90
N LYS A 58 -7.39 -19.67 17.74
CA LYS A 58 -8.78 -19.26 17.44
C LYS A 58 -8.94 -17.74 17.39
N TYR A 59 -8.17 -17.01 18.20
CA TYR A 59 -8.11 -15.55 18.15
C TYR A 59 -7.46 -15.08 16.85
N LEU A 60 -6.34 -15.66 16.43
CA LEU A 60 -5.58 -15.23 15.26
C LEU A 60 -6.29 -15.59 13.95
N PHE A 61 -6.92 -16.78 13.89
CA PHE A 61 -7.57 -17.29 12.69
C PHE A 61 -9.08 -17.56 12.91
N PRO A 62 -9.88 -16.52 13.25
CA PRO A 62 -11.31 -16.72 13.38
C PRO A 62 -11.95 -16.98 12.02
N LYS A 63 -12.65 -18.11 11.88
CA LYS A 63 -13.31 -18.52 10.61
C LYS A 63 -14.18 -17.42 10.02
N LYS A 64 -14.88 -16.66 10.89
CA LYS A 64 -15.72 -15.53 10.48
C LYS A 64 -14.97 -14.47 9.67
N ILE A 65 -13.68 -14.28 9.88
CA ILE A 65 -12.83 -13.32 9.14
C ILE A 65 -12.26 -14.00 7.90
N TRP A 66 -11.52 -15.09 8.10
CA TRP A 66 -10.73 -15.72 7.05
C TRP A 66 -11.55 -16.49 5.99
N LEU A 67 -12.74 -16.96 6.34
CA LEU A 67 -13.65 -17.67 5.43
C LEU A 67 -14.90 -16.87 5.07
N SER A 68 -14.87 -15.55 5.24
CA SER A 68 -15.96 -14.66 4.84
C SER A 68 -15.96 -14.43 3.33
N LYS A 69 -17.13 -14.11 2.75
CA LYS A 69 -17.22 -13.65 1.35
C LYS A 69 -16.29 -12.46 1.10
N SER A 70 -16.16 -11.55 2.06
CA SER A 70 -15.22 -10.44 1.99
C SER A 70 -13.78 -10.90 1.83
N ALA A 71 -13.33 -11.90 2.59
CA ALA A 71 -11.97 -12.44 2.49
C ALA A 71 -11.72 -13.12 1.13
N PHE A 72 -12.71 -13.82 0.58
CA PHE A 72 -12.57 -14.39 -0.78
C PHE A 72 -12.39 -13.33 -1.87
N VAL A 73 -13.00 -12.15 -1.71
CA VAL A 73 -12.74 -11.02 -2.61
C VAL A 73 -11.30 -10.52 -2.46
N ASP A 74 -10.76 -10.44 -1.22
CA ASP A 74 -9.38 -10.08 -0.96
C ASP A 74 -8.41 -11.04 -1.68
N TYR A 75 -8.67 -12.35 -1.58
CA TYR A 75 -7.88 -13.40 -2.24
C TYR A 75 -7.96 -13.29 -3.76
N SER A 76 -9.15 -13.11 -4.30
CA SER A 76 -9.35 -12.95 -5.76
C SER A 76 -8.65 -11.73 -6.31
N LEU A 77 -8.74 -10.58 -5.63
CA LEU A 77 -8.04 -9.34 -6.04
C LEU A 77 -6.51 -9.46 -5.88
N PHE A 78 -6.03 -10.20 -4.89
CA PHE A 78 -4.60 -10.45 -4.73
C PHE A 78 -4.00 -11.16 -5.96
N PHE A 79 -4.62 -12.25 -6.41
CA PHE A 79 -4.20 -12.97 -7.62
C PHE A 79 -4.43 -12.15 -8.88
N PHE A 80 -5.59 -11.52 -9.04
CA PHE A 80 -5.90 -10.69 -10.20
C PHE A 80 -4.92 -9.52 -10.35
N ASN A 81 -4.57 -8.85 -9.26
CA ASN A 81 -3.60 -7.77 -9.28
C ASN A 81 -2.17 -8.24 -9.57
N SER A 82 -1.84 -9.50 -9.32
CA SER A 82 -0.56 -10.08 -9.77
C SER A 82 -0.53 -10.21 -11.30
N LEU A 83 -1.63 -10.64 -11.93
CA LEU A 83 -1.78 -10.64 -13.38
C LEU A 83 -1.63 -9.21 -13.96
N ILE A 84 -2.35 -8.23 -13.39
CA ILE A 84 -2.25 -6.83 -13.81
C ILE A 84 -0.81 -6.29 -13.71
N LYS A 85 -0.06 -6.70 -12.69
CA LYS A 85 1.35 -6.30 -12.55
C LYS A 85 2.23 -6.86 -13.64
N ILE A 86 2.03 -8.09 -14.04
CA ILE A 86 2.81 -8.71 -15.14
C ILE A 86 2.49 -8.00 -16.45
N VAL A 87 1.21 -7.86 -16.78
CA VAL A 87 0.78 -7.41 -18.11
C VAL A 87 0.86 -5.88 -18.27
N LEU A 88 0.43 -5.12 -17.26
CA LEU A 88 0.23 -3.67 -17.39
C LEU A 88 1.21 -2.80 -16.59
N ILE A 89 2.04 -3.37 -15.74
CA ILE A 89 2.93 -2.56 -14.88
C ILE A 89 4.40 -2.93 -15.11
N GLY A 90 4.71 -4.23 -15.14
CA GLY A 90 6.08 -4.73 -15.28
C GLY A 90 6.85 -4.10 -16.45
N PRO A 91 6.28 -4.05 -17.66
CA PRO A 91 6.94 -3.46 -18.83
C PRO A 91 7.30 -1.97 -18.67
N TYR A 92 6.60 -1.25 -17.80
CA TYR A 92 6.77 0.20 -17.64
C TYR A 92 7.70 0.61 -16.49
N ILE A 93 8.19 -0.34 -15.69
CA ILE A 93 9.14 -0.04 -14.59
C ILE A 93 10.42 0.63 -15.12
N ILE A 94 10.85 0.27 -16.33
CA ILE A 94 12.03 0.84 -16.98
C ILE A 94 11.95 2.36 -17.16
N PHE A 95 10.75 2.93 -17.26
CA PHE A 95 10.59 4.39 -17.37
C PHE A 95 11.16 5.16 -16.17
N GLY A 96 11.27 4.51 -15.00
CA GLY A 96 11.93 5.12 -13.86
C GLY A 96 13.40 5.46 -14.13
N PHE A 97 14.11 4.62 -14.88
CA PHE A 97 15.51 4.89 -15.28
C PHE A 97 15.60 5.95 -16.37
N TYR A 98 14.67 5.98 -17.32
CA TYR A 98 14.61 7.06 -18.30
C TYR A 98 14.34 8.43 -17.63
N ILE A 99 13.42 8.47 -16.67
CA ILE A 99 13.14 9.70 -15.90
C ILE A 99 14.38 10.12 -15.11
N ALA A 100 15.12 9.18 -14.51
CA ALA A 100 16.36 9.48 -13.79
C ALA A 100 17.40 10.10 -14.74
N PHE A 101 17.65 9.45 -15.88
CA PHE A 101 18.57 9.94 -16.91
C PHE A 101 18.21 11.35 -17.38
N TYR A 102 16.97 11.58 -17.80
CA TYR A 102 16.55 12.92 -18.27
C TYR A 102 16.52 13.98 -17.16
N THR A 103 16.33 13.59 -15.91
CA THR A 103 16.42 14.52 -14.76
C THR A 103 17.87 14.96 -14.55
N ASP A 104 18.82 14.02 -14.57
CA ASP A 104 20.25 14.29 -14.47
C ASP A 104 20.71 15.18 -15.63
N GLU A 105 20.38 14.81 -16.88
CA GLU A 105 20.74 15.57 -18.08
C GLU A 105 20.16 17.00 -18.04
N PHE A 106 18.90 17.15 -17.66
CA PHE A 106 18.26 18.46 -17.51
C PHE A 106 19.01 19.36 -16.51
N LEU A 107 19.41 18.80 -15.36
CA LEU A 107 20.17 19.53 -14.35
C LEU A 107 21.57 19.91 -14.86
N THR A 108 22.25 18.98 -15.52
CA THR A 108 23.58 19.18 -16.09
C THR A 108 23.57 20.25 -17.19
N VAL A 109 22.60 20.22 -18.10
CA VAL A 109 22.46 21.23 -19.17
C VAL A 109 22.09 22.60 -18.62
N THR A 110 21.24 22.65 -17.59
CA THR A 110 20.72 23.90 -17.04
C THR A 110 21.70 24.59 -16.09
N PHE A 111 22.38 23.84 -15.24
CA PHE A 111 23.21 24.36 -14.15
C PHE A 111 24.72 24.07 -14.31
N GLY A 112 25.10 23.28 -15.33
CA GLY A 112 26.46 22.75 -15.48
C GLY A 112 26.74 21.61 -14.49
N PHE A 113 27.98 21.12 -14.48
CA PHE A 113 28.39 20.10 -13.50
C PHE A 113 28.50 20.71 -12.10
N PRO A 114 28.10 20.00 -11.04
CA PRO A 114 28.22 20.48 -9.67
C PRO A 114 29.69 20.73 -9.31
N LYS A 115 29.98 21.84 -8.61
CA LYS A 115 31.34 22.18 -8.18
C LYS A 115 31.91 21.19 -7.17
N GLU A 116 31.04 20.63 -6.32
CA GLU A 116 31.36 19.62 -5.34
C GLU A 116 30.38 18.46 -5.45
N SER A 117 30.88 17.24 -5.44
CA SER A 117 30.07 16.02 -5.49
C SER A 117 29.88 15.44 -4.10
N LEU A 118 28.72 14.82 -3.87
CA LEU A 118 28.44 14.09 -2.65
C LEU A 118 29.36 12.86 -2.54
N GLY A 119 29.95 12.65 -1.39
CA GLY A 119 30.67 11.41 -1.10
C GLY A 119 29.72 10.21 -0.97
N ILE A 120 30.27 9.00 -1.09
CA ILE A 120 29.51 7.73 -1.08
C ILE A 120 28.56 7.64 0.12
N THR A 121 29.08 7.87 1.33
CA THR A 121 28.27 7.78 2.56
C THR A 121 27.15 8.84 2.58
N GLN A 122 27.44 10.07 2.15
CA GLN A 122 26.44 11.14 2.09
C GLN A 122 25.33 10.79 1.10
N THR A 123 25.68 10.34 -0.10
CA THR A 123 24.74 9.89 -1.11
C THR A 123 23.87 8.75 -0.59
N LEU A 124 24.49 7.70 -0.03
CA LEU A 124 23.80 6.54 0.51
C LEU A 124 22.74 6.93 1.57
N VAL A 125 23.09 7.79 2.51
CA VAL A 125 22.22 8.22 3.60
C VAL A 125 21.14 9.18 3.08
N LEU A 126 21.52 10.24 2.39
CA LEU A 126 20.60 11.29 1.95
C LEU A 126 19.62 10.77 0.90
N TYR A 127 20.09 9.98 -0.06
CA TYR A 127 19.23 9.34 -1.06
C TYR A 127 18.19 8.41 -0.40
N THR A 128 18.63 7.58 0.56
CA THR A 128 17.70 6.69 1.29
C THR A 128 16.63 7.47 2.05
N ILE A 129 17.02 8.54 2.72
CA ILE A 129 16.10 9.43 3.46
C ILE A 129 15.14 10.13 2.48
N ALA A 130 15.67 10.78 1.45
CA ALA A 130 14.89 11.53 0.46
C ALA A 130 13.85 10.62 -0.23
N LEU A 131 14.30 9.45 -0.72
CA LEU A 131 13.40 8.49 -1.36
C LEU A 131 12.33 7.98 -0.40
N THR A 132 12.67 7.76 0.88
CA THR A 132 11.71 7.30 1.89
C THR A 132 10.65 8.36 2.18
N ILE A 133 11.08 9.60 2.44
CA ILE A 133 10.19 10.71 2.81
C ILE A 133 9.30 11.09 1.62
N LEU A 134 9.88 11.31 0.44
CA LEU A 134 9.12 11.74 -0.74
C LEU A 134 8.16 10.66 -1.22
N ASN A 135 8.58 9.41 -1.27
CA ASN A 135 7.68 8.32 -1.64
C ASN A 135 6.50 8.18 -0.68
N ASP A 136 6.70 8.39 0.63
CA ASP A 136 5.62 8.32 1.61
C ASP A 136 4.71 9.56 1.57
N LEU A 137 5.28 10.76 1.42
CA LEU A 137 4.52 12.00 1.24
C LEU A 137 3.59 11.92 0.01
N PHE A 138 4.13 11.53 -1.14
CA PHE A 138 3.31 11.42 -2.34
C PHE A 138 2.31 10.25 -2.27
N SER A 139 2.63 9.19 -1.51
CA SER A 139 1.64 8.15 -1.19
C SER A 139 0.48 8.72 -0.37
N TYR A 140 0.76 9.56 0.63
CA TYR A 140 -0.24 10.27 1.40
C TYR A 140 -1.09 11.20 0.53
N LEU A 141 -0.47 12.00 -0.34
CA LEU A 141 -1.18 12.95 -1.22
C LEU A 141 -2.11 12.22 -2.20
N ILE A 142 -1.66 11.16 -2.84
CA ILE A 142 -2.52 10.34 -3.71
C ILE A 142 -3.67 9.74 -2.90
N HIS A 143 -3.41 9.20 -1.72
CA HIS A 143 -4.43 8.64 -0.85
C HIS A 143 -5.46 9.71 -0.41
N LEU A 144 -4.98 10.92 -0.09
CA LEU A 144 -5.84 12.08 0.17
C LEU A 144 -6.74 12.40 -1.03
N CYS A 145 -6.17 12.43 -2.25
CA CYS A 145 -6.93 12.62 -3.48
C CYS A 145 -7.97 11.51 -3.69
N MET A 146 -7.62 10.24 -3.43
CA MET A 146 -8.53 9.11 -3.50
C MET A 146 -9.74 9.27 -2.57
N HIS A 147 -9.57 9.90 -1.41
CA HIS A 147 -10.67 10.18 -0.47
C HIS A 147 -11.43 11.46 -0.76
N LYS A 148 -10.80 12.46 -1.37
CA LYS A 148 -11.41 13.80 -1.58
C LYS A 148 -12.08 13.97 -2.93
N LEU A 149 -11.58 13.30 -3.96
CA LEU A 149 -12.12 13.42 -5.32
C LEU A 149 -13.16 12.31 -5.57
N PRO A 150 -14.43 12.65 -5.81
CA PRO A 150 -15.51 11.67 -5.93
C PRO A 150 -15.23 10.57 -6.97
N PHE A 151 -14.63 10.95 -8.11
CA PHE A 151 -14.26 9.98 -9.15
C PHE A 151 -13.21 8.96 -8.63
N LEU A 152 -12.16 9.42 -7.95
CA LEU A 152 -11.11 8.54 -7.43
C LEU A 152 -11.61 7.68 -6.26
N TRP A 153 -12.52 8.23 -5.44
CA TRP A 153 -13.17 7.49 -4.37
C TRP A 153 -13.91 6.24 -4.89
N GLU A 154 -14.52 6.31 -6.06
CA GLU A 154 -15.21 5.15 -6.64
C GLU A 154 -14.30 3.92 -6.79
N PHE A 155 -13.01 4.14 -7.09
CA PHE A 155 -12.01 3.08 -7.16
C PHE A 155 -11.47 2.70 -5.79
N HIS A 156 -11.20 3.69 -4.94
CA HIS A 156 -10.62 3.47 -3.62
C HIS A 156 -11.61 2.88 -2.60
N LYS A 157 -12.91 3.15 -2.74
CA LYS A 157 -13.95 2.55 -1.88
C LYS A 157 -13.97 1.03 -1.94
N ILE A 158 -13.42 0.41 -2.99
CA ILE A 158 -13.24 -1.04 -3.09
C ILE A 158 -12.37 -1.53 -1.92
N HIS A 159 -11.28 -0.81 -1.63
CA HIS A 159 -10.41 -1.08 -0.49
C HIS A 159 -11.16 -0.98 0.84
N HIS A 160 -11.97 0.05 1.01
CA HIS A 160 -12.80 0.27 2.20
C HIS A 160 -14.04 -0.61 2.30
N SER A 161 -14.42 -1.32 1.23
CA SER A 161 -15.62 -2.17 1.21
C SER A 161 -15.47 -3.48 2.00
N ALA A 162 -14.26 -3.81 2.47
CA ALA A 162 -14.02 -4.97 3.30
C ALA A 162 -14.82 -4.88 4.62
N THR A 163 -15.65 -5.88 4.89
CA THR A 163 -16.44 -5.95 6.13
C THR A 163 -15.67 -6.55 7.31
N PHE A 164 -14.61 -7.27 7.00
CA PHE A 164 -13.61 -7.81 7.92
C PHE A 164 -12.23 -7.56 7.32
N LEU A 165 -11.26 -7.25 8.17
CA LEU A 165 -9.88 -7.03 7.75
C LEU A 165 -9.03 -8.27 8.05
N ASN A 166 -8.24 -8.70 7.08
CA ASN A 166 -7.19 -9.70 7.21
C ASN A 166 -5.92 -9.19 6.47
N PRO A 167 -4.74 -9.77 6.69
CA PRO A 167 -3.50 -9.27 6.06
C PRO A 167 -3.54 -9.17 4.53
N LEU A 168 -4.41 -9.92 3.85
CA LEU A 168 -4.56 -9.83 2.39
C LEU A 168 -5.50 -8.70 1.95
N THR A 169 -6.31 -8.12 2.85
CA THR A 169 -7.14 -6.93 2.55
C THR A 169 -6.30 -5.74 2.05
N GLN A 170 -5.02 -5.66 2.41
CA GLN A 170 -4.11 -4.64 1.86
C GLN A 170 -3.94 -4.73 0.32
N TYR A 171 -4.27 -5.87 -0.28
CA TYR A 171 -4.25 -6.11 -1.73
C TYR A 171 -5.63 -6.00 -2.38
N ARG A 172 -6.67 -5.69 -1.61
CA ARG A 172 -8.01 -5.35 -2.10
C ARG A 172 -7.97 -3.94 -2.71
N ILE A 173 -7.31 -3.82 -3.84
CA ILE A 173 -7.08 -2.56 -4.56
C ILE A 173 -7.63 -2.72 -5.97
N HIS A 174 -8.37 -1.73 -6.46
CA HIS A 174 -8.80 -1.74 -7.86
C HIS A 174 -7.58 -1.57 -8.79
N PRO A 175 -7.52 -2.26 -9.95
CA PRO A 175 -6.40 -2.11 -10.91
C PRO A 175 -6.07 -0.67 -11.29
N PHE A 176 -7.06 0.18 -11.45
CA PHE A 176 -6.88 1.61 -11.73
C PHE A 176 -6.08 2.32 -10.62
N GLU A 177 -6.43 2.09 -9.35
CA GLU A 177 -5.68 2.61 -8.21
C GLU A 177 -4.26 2.01 -8.14
N LEU A 178 -4.13 0.71 -8.45
CA LEU A 178 -2.84 0.03 -8.50
C LEU A 178 -1.91 0.69 -9.54
N ILE A 179 -2.42 1.00 -10.73
CA ILE A 179 -1.67 1.69 -11.79
C ILE A 179 -1.24 3.08 -11.33
N ILE A 180 -2.15 3.90 -10.77
CA ILE A 180 -1.82 5.24 -10.25
C ILE A 180 -0.69 5.17 -9.22
N ASN A 181 -0.77 4.23 -8.27
CA ASN A 181 0.25 4.07 -7.24
C ASN A 181 1.61 3.63 -7.82
N ASN A 182 1.63 2.84 -8.89
CA ASN A 182 2.88 2.46 -9.56
C ASN A 182 3.46 3.61 -10.37
N ILE A 183 2.64 4.36 -11.13
CA ILE A 183 3.08 5.57 -11.85
C ILE A 183 3.72 6.55 -10.86
N ARG A 184 3.05 6.85 -9.74
CA ARG A 184 3.61 7.68 -8.67
C ARG A 184 4.99 7.17 -8.20
N SER A 185 5.11 5.85 -7.97
CA SER A 185 6.36 5.27 -7.49
C SER A 185 7.48 5.37 -8.53
N ILE A 186 7.18 5.18 -9.80
CA ILE A 186 8.12 5.30 -10.92
C ILE A 186 8.60 6.76 -11.05
N LEU A 187 7.69 7.73 -10.98
CA LEU A 187 8.02 9.16 -11.05
C LEU A 187 8.92 9.58 -9.90
N ILE A 188 8.55 9.25 -8.65
CA ILE A 188 9.36 9.62 -7.48
C ILE A 188 10.72 8.96 -7.50
N PHE A 189 10.78 7.66 -7.85
CA PHE A 189 12.05 6.96 -8.01
C PHE A 189 12.93 7.64 -9.05
N GLY A 190 12.40 7.91 -10.26
CA GLY A 190 13.17 8.49 -11.36
C GLY A 190 13.67 9.89 -11.02
N ILE A 191 12.80 10.79 -10.54
CA ILE A 191 13.17 12.16 -10.20
C ILE A 191 14.22 12.20 -9.09
N VAL A 192 13.99 11.45 -7.99
CA VAL A 192 14.92 11.44 -6.85
C VAL A 192 16.26 10.83 -7.27
N THR A 193 16.24 9.74 -8.05
CA THR A 193 17.48 9.13 -8.55
C THR A 193 18.25 10.10 -9.44
N GLY A 194 17.62 10.74 -10.43
CA GLY A 194 18.29 11.67 -11.32
C GLY A 194 18.87 12.91 -10.60
N ILE A 195 18.17 13.42 -9.56
CA ILE A 195 18.74 14.49 -8.73
C ILE A 195 20.03 14.03 -8.03
N PHE A 196 20.02 12.80 -7.47
CA PHE A 196 21.20 12.28 -6.79
C PHE A 196 22.30 11.85 -7.78
N ASP A 197 21.97 11.36 -8.98
CA ASP A 197 22.94 11.10 -10.06
C ASP A 197 23.71 12.40 -10.39
N TYR A 198 22.99 13.52 -10.57
CA TYR A 198 23.59 14.82 -10.80
C TYR A 198 24.58 15.25 -9.70
N PHE A 199 24.26 15.04 -8.42
CA PHE A 199 25.13 15.44 -7.32
C PHE A 199 26.19 14.40 -6.95
N SER A 200 26.21 13.22 -7.56
CA SER A 200 27.12 12.13 -7.21
C SER A 200 28.11 11.84 -8.31
N ALA A 201 29.38 11.68 -7.96
CA ALA A 201 30.44 11.26 -8.89
C ALA A 201 30.61 9.73 -8.95
N HIS A 202 29.63 8.96 -8.46
CA HIS A 202 29.72 7.50 -8.33
C HIS A 202 28.34 6.87 -8.43
N GLN A 203 28.29 5.55 -8.62
CA GLN A 203 27.04 4.81 -8.67
C GLN A 203 26.20 5.01 -7.39
N ILE A 204 24.91 5.32 -7.58
CA ILE A 204 23.97 5.51 -6.48
C ILE A 204 23.51 4.15 -5.95
N ASP A 205 23.52 4.03 -4.64
CA ASP A 205 22.94 2.91 -3.91
C ASP A 205 22.12 3.43 -2.71
N LYS A 206 21.36 2.57 -2.08
CA LYS A 206 20.53 2.88 -0.91
C LYS A 206 20.81 1.93 0.24
N LEU A 207 20.62 2.41 1.46
CA LEU A 207 20.66 1.56 2.65
C LEU A 207 19.54 0.52 2.59
N VAL A 208 19.93 -0.74 2.44
CA VAL A 208 19.01 -1.88 2.35
C VAL A 208 19.31 -2.92 3.39
N PHE A 209 18.29 -3.62 3.84
CA PHE A 209 18.38 -4.87 4.56
C PHE A 209 17.50 -5.91 3.87
N LEU A 210 18.07 -7.08 3.53
CA LEU A 210 17.42 -8.09 2.68
C LEU A 210 16.88 -7.52 1.37
N GLY A 211 17.60 -6.59 0.73
CA GLY A 211 17.16 -5.92 -0.49
C GLY A 211 16.00 -4.91 -0.32
N VAL A 212 15.67 -4.54 0.92
CA VAL A 212 14.59 -3.61 1.26
C VAL A 212 15.18 -2.33 1.85
N ASN A 213 14.66 -1.17 1.46
CA ASN A 213 14.99 0.10 2.12
C ASN A 213 14.86 -0.05 3.64
N VAL A 214 15.90 0.31 4.40
CA VAL A 214 16.01 0.05 5.84
C VAL A 214 14.83 0.63 6.65
N PHE A 215 14.36 1.82 6.33
CA PHE A 215 13.21 2.43 7.03
C PHE A 215 11.92 1.69 6.73
N HIS A 216 11.76 1.21 5.49
CA HIS A 216 10.60 0.39 5.12
C HIS A 216 10.64 -0.97 5.82
N PHE A 217 11.81 -1.59 5.88
CA PHE A 217 12.01 -2.86 6.57
C PHE A 217 11.63 -2.76 8.06
N ILE A 218 12.16 -1.75 8.76
CA ILE A 218 11.84 -1.50 10.18
C ILE A 218 10.32 -1.30 10.35
N PHE A 219 9.69 -0.48 9.50
CA PHE A 219 8.25 -0.24 9.57
C PHE A 219 7.44 -1.54 9.40
N LEU A 220 7.85 -2.44 8.51
CA LEU A 220 7.18 -3.72 8.30
C LEU A 220 7.29 -4.65 9.52
N LEU A 221 8.44 -4.65 10.22
CA LEU A 221 8.64 -5.40 11.45
C LEU A 221 7.75 -4.93 12.61
N LEU A 222 7.38 -3.65 12.63
CA LEU A 222 6.53 -3.06 13.66
C LEU A 222 5.04 -3.45 13.55
N GLY A 223 4.73 -4.50 12.81
CA GLY A 223 3.38 -5.05 12.71
C GLY A 223 2.52 -4.39 11.62
N ALA A 224 3.13 -3.94 10.53
CA ALA A 224 2.41 -3.34 9.41
C ALA A 224 1.28 -4.24 8.85
N ASN A 225 1.40 -5.57 8.93
CA ASN A 225 0.34 -6.51 8.54
C ASN A 225 -0.90 -6.44 9.45
N LEU A 226 -0.75 -6.02 10.71
CA LEU A 226 -1.86 -5.89 11.65
C LEU A 226 -2.76 -4.69 11.34
N ARG A 227 -2.34 -3.81 10.44
CA ARG A 227 -3.15 -2.67 9.96
C ARG A 227 -4.46 -3.14 9.33
N HIS A 228 -4.39 -4.22 8.57
CA HIS A 228 -5.55 -4.91 8.02
C HIS A 228 -5.75 -6.22 8.81
N SER A 229 -6.27 -6.10 10.01
CA SER A 229 -6.60 -7.24 10.87
C SER A 229 -7.60 -6.82 11.93
N HIS A 230 -8.09 -7.78 12.71
CA HIS A 230 -8.90 -7.51 13.89
C HIS A 230 -8.06 -7.22 15.15
N VAL A 231 -6.73 -7.36 15.06
CA VAL A 231 -5.79 -7.15 16.17
C VAL A 231 -5.52 -5.66 16.36
N LYS A 232 -5.96 -5.08 17.47
CA LYS A 232 -5.86 -3.65 17.75
C LYS A 232 -4.51 -3.29 18.37
N LEU A 233 -3.42 -3.37 17.59
CA LEU A 233 -2.10 -2.93 18.03
C LEU A 233 -2.03 -1.40 18.01
N LYS A 234 -1.83 -0.80 19.18
CA LYS A 234 -1.62 0.63 19.36
C LYS A 234 -0.16 0.90 19.66
N TYR A 235 0.37 1.99 19.14
CA TYR A 235 1.70 2.45 19.52
C TYR A 235 1.64 3.39 20.74
N PRO A 236 2.77 3.64 21.41
CA PRO A 236 2.89 4.72 22.37
C PRO A 236 2.46 6.06 21.76
N LYS A 237 1.84 6.94 22.56
CA LYS A 237 1.26 8.21 22.06
C LYS A 237 2.24 9.03 21.21
N PHE A 238 3.49 9.16 21.67
CA PHE A 238 4.50 9.95 20.93
C PHE A 238 4.81 9.35 19.56
N LEU A 239 4.82 8.02 19.46
CA LEU A 239 5.11 7.33 18.20
C LEU A 239 3.93 7.43 17.21
N GLU A 240 2.69 7.54 17.70
CA GLU A 240 1.48 7.74 16.87
C GLU A 240 1.43 9.13 16.18
N TYR A 241 2.27 10.08 16.56
CA TYR A 241 2.47 11.34 15.82
C TYR A 241 3.49 11.18 14.66
N ILE A 242 4.36 10.18 14.74
CA ILE A 242 5.44 9.97 13.76
C ILE A 242 5.07 8.84 12.78
N LEU A 243 4.63 7.70 13.30
CA LEU A 243 4.30 6.50 12.54
C LEU A 243 2.83 6.12 12.73
N ILE A 244 2.16 5.77 11.64
CA ILE A 244 0.80 5.22 11.69
C ILE A 244 0.83 3.84 12.35
N SER A 245 0.21 3.73 13.54
CA SER A 245 0.02 2.45 14.21
C SER A 245 -0.98 1.57 13.45
N PRO A 246 -0.93 0.25 13.62
CA PRO A 246 -1.94 -0.64 13.05
C PRO A 246 -3.37 -0.22 13.38
N PHE A 247 -3.66 0.16 14.62
CA PHE A 247 -5.02 0.57 15.01
C PHE A 247 -5.42 1.92 14.43
N GLN A 248 -4.49 2.88 14.26
CA GLN A 248 -4.78 4.14 13.56
C GLN A 248 -5.23 3.89 12.12
N HIS A 249 -4.60 2.95 11.42
CA HIS A 249 -5.04 2.59 10.08
C HIS A 249 -6.39 1.85 10.07
N GLN A 250 -6.67 1.02 11.09
CA GLN A 250 -8.01 0.42 11.25
C GLN A 250 -9.08 1.50 11.50
N ILE A 251 -8.76 2.58 12.23
CA ILE A 251 -9.66 3.73 12.41
C ILE A 251 -9.96 4.39 11.08
N HIS A 252 -8.96 4.53 10.20
CA HIS A 252 -9.11 5.02 8.84
C HIS A 252 -10.12 4.18 8.02
N HIS A 253 -10.11 2.85 8.17
CA HIS A 253 -11.07 1.95 7.55
C HIS A 253 -12.47 1.93 8.19
N SER A 254 -12.67 2.67 9.29
CA SER A 254 -13.94 2.66 9.98
C SER A 254 -15.07 3.25 9.13
N ASN A 255 -16.24 2.61 9.16
CA ASN A 255 -17.46 3.13 8.55
C ASN A 255 -18.17 4.21 9.38
N ASN A 256 -17.57 4.67 10.47
CA ASN A 256 -18.11 5.77 11.26
C ASN A 256 -17.74 7.12 10.61
N PRO A 257 -18.73 7.96 10.22
CA PRO A 257 -18.47 9.24 9.57
C PRO A 257 -17.50 10.17 10.28
N LYS A 258 -17.39 10.06 11.62
CA LYS A 258 -16.43 10.82 12.43
C LYS A 258 -14.97 10.62 11.98
N TYR A 259 -14.66 9.46 11.41
CA TYR A 259 -13.30 9.08 11.02
C TYR A 259 -13.04 9.15 9.52
N PHE A 260 -14.01 9.60 8.72
CA PHE A 260 -13.81 9.76 7.28
C PHE A 260 -12.71 10.79 7.00
N GLY A 261 -11.76 10.42 6.15
CA GLY A 261 -10.62 11.26 5.81
C GLY A 261 -9.63 11.50 6.96
N LYS A 262 -9.55 10.57 7.92
CA LYS A 262 -8.60 10.59 9.03
C LYS A 262 -7.57 9.48 8.89
N ASN A 263 -6.35 9.70 9.43
CA ASN A 263 -5.25 8.73 9.48
C ASN A 263 -4.90 8.12 8.11
N MET A 264 -4.75 8.98 7.09
CA MET A 264 -4.49 8.58 5.71
C MET A 264 -3.02 8.21 5.44
N GLY A 265 -2.14 8.42 6.42
CA GLY A 265 -0.72 8.13 6.31
C GLY A 265 -0.40 6.67 5.92
N SER A 266 0.57 6.50 5.03
CA SER A 266 1.04 5.17 4.62
C SER A 266 2.01 4.58 5.64
N LYS A 267 3.07 5.29 6.01
CA LYS A 267 4.02 4.95 7.08
C LYS A 267 4.05 6.04 8.14
N PHE A 268 4.23 7.31 7.70
CA PHE A 268 4.33 8.43 8.60
C PHE A 268 2.95 9.01 8.93
N ALA A 269 2.66 9.15 10.23
CA ALA A 269 1.53 9.89 10.77
C ALA A 269 1.76 11.40 10.72
N LEU A 270 3.01 11.81 10.48
CA LEU A 270 3.44 13.20 10.43
C LEU A 270 2.59 14.03 9.47
N TRP A 271 2.25 13.49 8.31
CA TRP A 271 1.40 14.15 7.31
C TRP A 271 -0.02 14.39 7.84
N ASP A 272 -0.59 13.40 8.51
CA ASP A 272 -1.90 13.53 9.17
C ASP A 272 -1.87 14.57 10.28
N TRP A 273 -0.78 14.63 11.04
CA TRP A 273 -0.59 15.63 12.08
C TRP A 273 -0.49 17.03 11.49
N MET A 274 0.34 17.24 10.49
CA MET A 274 0.55 18.54 9.83
C MET A 274 -0.72 19.06 9.15
N LEU A 275 -1.55 18.18 8.60
CA LEU A 275 -2.75 18.53 7.84
C LEU A 275 -4.06 18.38 8.67
N GLY A 276 -3.97 18.15 9.97
CA GLY A 276 -5.10 18.11 10.87
C GLY A 276 -6.04 16.89 10.68
N THR A 277 -5.52 15.81 10.10
CA THR A 277 -6.29 14.58 9.87
C THR A 277 -5.93 13.45 10.85
N LEU A 278 -5.01 13.70 11.79
CA LEU A 278 -4.57 12.71 12.78
C LEU A 278 -5.65 12.43 13.84
N VAL A 279 -5.90 11.15 14.08
CA VAL A 279 -6.69 10.64 15.20
C VAL A 279 -5.87 9.62 15.97
N LEU A 280 -5.67 9.86 17.26
CA LEU A 280 -4.90 8.96 18.13
C LEU A 280 -5.75 7.75 18.56
N SER A 281 -5.13 6.60 18.65
CA SER A 281 -5.76 5.32 18.99
C SER A 281 -6.45 5.30 20.35
N LYS A 282 -5.94 6.08 21.33
CA LYS A 282 -6.47 6.11 22.70
C LYS A 282 -7.89 6.68 22.75
N SER A 283 -8.24 7.61 21.84
CA SER A 283 -9.53 8.29 21.80
C SER A 283 -10.64 7.47 21.11
N VAL A 284 -10.34 6.28 20.62
CA VAL A 284 -11.26 5.49 19.77
C VAL A 284 -11.61 4.17 20.43
N GLY A 285 -12.92 3.90 20.50
CA GLY A 285 -13.48 2.67 21.08
C GLY A 285 -13.69 1.56 20.03
N ARG A 286 -14.94 1.08 19.94
CA ARG A 286 -15.34 0.06 18.97
C ARG A 286 -15.46 0.68 17.57
N ILE A 287 -14.90 0.01 16.57
CA ILE A 287 -15.02 0.37 15.16
C ILE A 287 -15.61 -0.80 14.37
N SER A 288 -16.27 -0.49 13.27
CA SER A 288 -16.80 -1.43 12.27
C SER A 288 -16.37 -0.98 10.88
N PHE A 289 -16.42 -1.89 9.92
CA PHE A 289 -15.86 -1.72 8.58
C PHE A 289 -16.93 -1.90 7.50
N GLY A 290 -16.59 -1.53 6.26
CA GLY A 290 -17.47 -1.58 5.11
C GLY A 290 -18.05 -0.22 4.75
N VAL A 291 -18.35 0.00 3.48
CA VAL A 291 -18.81 1.30 2.94
C VAL A 291 -20.33 1.35 2.71
N ASP A 292 -20.99 0.20 2.66
CA ASP A 292 -22.43 0.10 2.38
C ASP A 292 -23.08 -0.90 3.36
N LYS A 293 -24.34 -0.65 3.71
CA LYS A 293 -25.16 -1.63 4.48
C LYS A 293 -25.44 -2.86 3.64
N ASP A 294 -25.63 -2.69 2.32
CA ASP A 294 -25.77 -3.79 1.37
C ASP A 294 -24.39 -4.28 0.92
N THR A 295 -23.84 -5.23 1.65
CA THR A 295 -22.54 -5.83 1.36
C THR A 295 -22.52 -6.66 0.08
N SER A 296 -23.69 -7.01 -0.49
CA SER A 296 -23.79 -7.79 -1.72
C SER A 296 -23.22 -7.05 -2.94
N LYS A 297 -23.13 -5.73 -2.87
CA LYS A 297 -22.53 -4.88 -3.93
C LYS A 297 -21.04 -5.14 -4.13
N PHE A 298 -20.35 -5.70 -3.13
CA PHE A 298 -18.90 -5.89 -3.10
C PHE A 298 -18.48 -7.33 -2.79
N ASP A 299 -19.36 -8.31 -3.02
CA ASP A 299 -19.17 -9.70 -2.60
C ASP A 299 -18.50 -10.61 -3.64
N SER A 300 -18.11 -10.08 -4.81
CA SER A 300 -17.40 -10.82 -5.85
C SER A 300 -16.35 -9.95 -6.56
N LEU A 301 -15.35 -10.61 -7.17
CA LEU A 301 -14.31 -9.94 -7.96
C LEU A 301 -14.93 -9.05 -9.05
N LEU A 302 -15.83 -9.59 -9.86
CA LEU A 302 -16.43 -8.89 -10.99
C LEU A 302 -17.22 -7.63 -10.56
N LYS A 303 -17.98 -7.72 -9.46
CA LYS A 303 -18.68 -6.57 -8.90
C LYS A 303 -17.72 -5.47 -8.47
N ASN A 304 -16.61 -5.83 -7.83
CA ASN A 304 -15.58 -4.86 -7.43
C ASN A 304 -14.89 -4.22 -8.64
N LEU A 305 -14.59 -4.98 -9.68
CA LEU A 305 -13.98 -4.44 -10.91
C LEU A 305 -14.91 -3.53 -11.72
N LEU A 306 -16.22 -3.83 -11.76
CA LEU A 306 -17.15 -3.09 -12.59
C LEU A 306 -17.90 -1.95 -11.88
N SER A 307 -18.00 -1.97 -10.54
CA SER A 307 -18.80 -0.97 -9.81
C SER A 307 -18.34 0.47 -9.99
N PRO A 308 -17.04 0.81 -10.04
CA PRO A 308 -16.60 2.19 -10.25
C PRO A 308 -17.09 2.75 -11.60
N PHE A 309 -16.97 1.96 -12.65
CA PHE A 309 -17.38 2.37 -14.00
C PHE A 309 -18.91 2.55 -14.11
N LYS A 310 -19.71 1.67 -13.48
CA LYS A 310 -21.17 1.81 -13.45
C LYS A 310 -21.59 3.13 -12.79
N THR A 311 -20.96 3.48 -11.68
CA THR A 311 -21.23 4.75 -10.99
C THR A 311 -20.83 5.94 -11.85
N PHE A 312 -19.67 5.88 -12.50
CA PHE A 312 -19.20 6.93 -13.41
C PHE A 312 -20.18 7.15 -14.58
N PHE A 313 -20.58 6.08 -15.28
CA PHE A 313 -21.54 6.18 -16.38
C PHE A 313 -22.90 6.73 -15.93
N TYR A 314 -23.38 6.34 -14.75
CA TYR A 314 -24.59 6.89 -14.17
C TYR A 314 -24.47 8.40 -13.91
N PHE A 315 -23.34 8.84 -13.34
CA PHE A 315 -23.06 10.25 -13.08
C PHE A 315 -23.02 11.08 -14.37
N VAL A 316 -22.30 10.61 -15.40
CA VAL A 316 -22.24 11.27 -16.72
C VAL A 316 -23.62 11.37 -17.34
N LYS A 317 -24.39 10.28 -17.36
CA LYS A 317 -25.77 10.26 -17.93
C LYS A 317 -26.71 11.23 -17.21
N ARG A 318 -26.52 11.43 -15.89
CA ARG A 318 -27.34 12.35 -15.09
C ARG A 318 -27.01 13.82 -15.37
N ASN A 319 -25.77 14.14 -15.67
CA ASN A 319 -25.29 15.51 -15.91
C ASN A 319 -25.38 15.92 -17.39
N LEU A 320 -25.69 14.98 -18.30
CA LEU A 320 -25.96 15.24 -19.73
C LEU A 320 -27.46 15.42 -20.03
N LYS A 321 -28.31 15.26 -19.01
CA LYS A 321 -29.75 15.59 -19.06
C LYS A 321 -30.03 16.92 -18.36
#